data_8158e5a9c2eb90b06a7b547e18bd5656
#
_entry.id   8158e5a9c2eb90b06a7b547e18bd5656
#
_cell.length_a   1.000
_cell.length_b   1.000
_cell.length_c   1.000
_cell.angle_alpha   90.00
_cell.angle_beta   90.00
_cell.angle_gamma   90.00
#
_symmetry.space_group_name_H-M   'P 1'
#
loop_
_entity.id
_entity.type
_entity.pdbx_description
1 polymer ?
#
loop_
_entity_poly.entity_id
_entity_poly.type
_entity_poly.pdbx_seq_one_letter_code
_entity_poly.pdbx_strand_id
1 'polypeptide(L)'
;MLSGIQPSGDLTLGSYLGAIKNWSERAEIFDCYYFMADLHSITVRQNPADLRRRTVEQLAQYIACGLDPEKNTLFIQSHIPAHTQLGWVLNCYTMFGELSRMTQFKDKSRKHADNINCGLFAYPV
;
A
#
# COMPACT_ATOMS: atom_id res chain seq x y z
N MET A 1 -1.66 -12.78 8.65
CA MET A 1 -2.36 -11.50 8.32
C MET A 1 -1.51 -10.71 7.33
N LEU A 2 -2.12 -10.06 6.32
CA LEU A 2 -1.41 -9.22 5.34
C LEU A 2 -1.99 -7.79 5.40
N SER A 3 -1.13 -6.77 5.51
CA SER A 3 -1.54 -5.37 5.47
C SER A 3 -0.38 -4.45 5.07
N GLY A 4 -0.69 -3.24 4.62
CA GLY A 4 0.33 -2.27 4.22
C GLY A 4 -0.20 -0.84 4.17
N ILE A 5 0.72 0.12 4.19
CA ILE A 5 0.43 1.55 4.04
C ILE A 5 1.25 2.10 2.87
N GLN A 6 0.69 3.06 2.15
CA GLN A 6 1.38 3.75 1.05
C GLN A 6 2.43 4.72 1.61
N PRO A 7 3.67 4.72 1.10
CA PRO A 7 4.70 5.71 1.46
C PRO A 7 4.47 7.06 0.74
N SER A 8 3.25 7.61 0.86
CA SER A 8 2.84 8.85 0.18
C SER A 8 3.05 10.11 1.02
N GLY A 9 3.54 9.98 2.25
CA GLY A 9 3.81 11.05 3.20
C GLY A 9 4.22 10.50 4.57
N ASP A 10 4.35 11.38 5.55
CA ASP A 10 4.65 10.98 6.92
C ASP A 10 3.47 10.22 7.54
N LEU A 11 3.79 9.24 8.40
CA LEU A 11 2.78 8.54 9.17
C LEU A 11 2.11 9.52 10.15
N THR A 12 0.78 9.53 10.11
CA THR A 12 -0.01 10.34 11.01
C THR A 12 -0.37 9.58 12.28
N LEU A 13 -0.80 10.30 13.31
CA LEU A 13 -1.37 9.67 14.52
C LEU A 13 -2.56 8.75 14.18
N GLY A 14 -3.35 9.09 13.17
CA GLY A 14 -4.43 8.24 12.65
C GLY A 14 -3.92 6.94 12.04
N SER A 15 -2.81 6.97 11.29
CA SER A 15 -2.16 5.77 10.74
C SER A 15 -1.61 4.89 11.86
N TYR A 16 -1.02 5.49 12.90
CA TYR A 16 -0.52 4.74 14.05
C TYR A 16 -1.65 4.07 14.83
N LEU A 17 -2.66 4.82 15.27
CA LEU A 17 -3.75 4.29 16.08
C LEU A 17 -4.69 3.36 15.30
N GLY A 18 -4.94 3.67 14.02
CA GLY A 18 -5.85 2.90 13.17
C GLY A 18 -5.25 1.64 12.57
N ALA A 19 -3.92 1.56 12.45
CA ALA A 19 -3.26 0.43 11.81
C ALA A 19 -2.09 -0.12 12.65
N ILE A 20 -0.98 0.62 12.79
CA ILE A 20 0.29 0.06 13.27
C ILE A 20 0.20 -0.48 14.70
N LYS A 21 -0.49 0.23 15.59
CA LYS A 21 -0.74 -0.24 16.96
C LYS A 21 -1.47 -1.59 16.97
N ASN A 22 -2.49 -1.73 16.16
CA ASN A 22 -3.23 -2.98 16.04
C ASN A 22 -2.39 -4.10 15.40
N TRP A 23 -1.44 -3.74 14.53
CA TRP A 23 -0.54 -4.71 13.90
C TRP A 23 0.43 -5.32 14.90
N SER A 24 1.02 -4.52 15.80
CA SER A 24 1.93 -5.02 16.83
C SER A 24 1.21 -5.98 17.81
N GLU A 25 -0.03 -5.68 18.18
CA GLU A 25 -0.84 -6.56 19.03
C GLU A 25 -1.18 -7.89 18.31
N ARG A 26 -1.48 -7.84 17.00
CA ARG A 26 -1.81 -9.04 16.21
C ARG A 26 -0.59 -9.89 15.87
N ALA A 27 0.57 -9.29 15.78
CA ALA A 27 1.84 -9.95 15.51
C ALA A 27 2.22 -10.98 16.60
N GLU A 28 1.69 -10.85 17.81
CA GLU A 28 1.91 -11.83 18.90
C GLU A 28 1.05 -13.11 18.73
N ILE A 29 0.04 -13.09 17.85
CA ILE A 29 -0.97 -14.16 17.71
C ILE A 29 -0.94 -14.82 16.32
N PHE A 30 -0.56 -14.07 15.29
CA PHE A 30 -0.65 -14.51 13.90
C PHE A 30 0.67 -14.34 13.16
N ASP A 31 0.90 -15.18 12.14
CA ASP A 31 1.92 -14.92 11.13
C ASP A 31 1.53 -13.67 10.33
N CYS A 32 2.34 -12.61 10.46
CA CYS A 32 2.02 -11.32 9.91
C CYS A 32 3.02 -10.87 8.83
N TYR A 33 2.45 -10.31 7.77
CA TYR A 33 3.16 -9.76 6.62
C TYR A 33 2.76 -8.29 6.47
N TYR A 34 3.70 -7.38 6.67
CA TYR A 34 3.46 -5.94 6.56
C TYR A 34 4.34 -5.33 5.48
N PHE A 35 3.77 -4.48 4.65
CA PHE A 35 4.50 -3.94 3.51
C PHE A 35 4.32 -2.44 3.31
N MET A 36 5.33 -1.84 2.70
CA MET A 36 5.26 -0.50 2.14
C MET A 36 4.66 -0.62 0.74
N ALA A 37 3.45 -0.05 0.56
CA ALA A 37 2.67 -0.17 -0.66
C ALA A 37 3.11 0.88 -1.71
N ASP A 38 4.35 0.78 -2.17
CA ASP A 38 4.96 1.71 -3.13
C ASP A 38 4.33 1.63 -4.53
N LEU A 39 3.90 0.44 -4.97
CA LEU A 39 3.15 0.29 -6.22
C LEU A 39 1.81 1.04 -6.19
N HIS A 40 1.15 1.12 -5.04
CA HIS A 40 -0.05 1.93 -4.89
C HIS A 40 0.24 3.43 -4.93
N SER A 41 1.43 3.85 -4.47
CA SER A 41 1.82 5.27 -4.47
C SER A 41 2.01 5.81 -5.88
N ILE A 42 2.55 5.02 -6.81
CA ILE A 42 2.80 5.44 -8.20
C ILE A 42 1.54 5.58 -9.05
N THR A 43 0.37 5.21 -8.54
CA THR A 43 -0.93 5.52 -9.19
C THR A 43 -1.19 7.03 -9.28
N VAL A 44 -0.48 7.81 -8.46
CA VAL A 44 -0.39 9.26 -8.54
C VAL A 44 1.09 9.62 -8.78
N ARG A 45 1.36 10.66 -9.56
CA ARG A 45 2.74 11.06 -9.89
C ARG A 45 3.53 11.35 -8.62
N GLN A 46 4.69 10.71 -8.50
CA GLN A 46 5.64 10.85 -7.39
C GLN A 46 7.00 11.28 -7.94
N ASN A 47 7.76 12.04 -7.14
CA ASN A 47 9.20 12.17 -7.37
C ASN A 47 9.87 10.83 -6.99
N PRO A 48 10.64 10.18 -7.88
CA PRO A 48 11.24 8.88 -7.58
C PRO A 48 12.22 8.87 -6.40
N ALA A 49 12.96 9.96 -6.21
CA ALA A 49 13.90 10.08 -5.09
C ALA A 49 13.15 10.18 -3.74
N ASP A 50 12.10 10.99 -3.72
CA ASP A 50 11.25 11.14 -2.53
C ASP A 50 10.50 9.83 -2.20
N LEU A 51 9.98 9.13 -3.21
CA LEU A 51 9.31 7.86 -2.99
C LEU A 51 10.26 6.83 -2.38
N ARG A 52 11.49 6.70 -2.91
CA ARG A 52 12.51 5.80 -2.34
C ARG A 52 12.83 6.15 -0.89
N ARG A 53 13.07 7.43 -0.61
CA ARG A 53 13.37 7.93 0.74
C ARG A 53 12.23 7.59 1.71
N ARG A 54 11.00 7.97 1.35
CA ARG A 54 9.80 7.73 2.17
C ARG A 54 9.52 6.26 2.42
N THR A 55 9.80 5.40 1.44
CA THR A 55 9.64 3.94 1.60
C THR A 55 10.55 3.39 2.70
N VAL A 56 11.82 3.83 2.72
CA VAL A 56 12.77 3.42 3.77
C VAL A 56 12.43 4.04 5.13
N GLU A 57 12.07 5.33 5.14
CA GLU A 57 11.62 6.02 6.36
C GLU A 57 10.38 5.36 6.97
N GLN A 58 9.42 4.93 6.15
CA GLN A 58 8.23 4.23 6.62
C GLN A 58 8.56 2.87 7.23
N LEU A 59 9.50 2.12 6.64
CA LEU A 59 9.98 0.87 7.24
C LEU A 59 10.60 1.13 8.62
N ALA A 60 11.45 2.15 8.73
CA ALA A 60 12.04 2.53 10.01
C ALA A 60 10.96 2.92 11.05
N GLN A 61 9.92 3.62 10.62
CA GLN A 61 8.79 3.97 11.48
C GLN A 61 7.99 2.74 11.93
N TYR A 62 7.80 1.72 11.08
CA TYR A 62 7.17 0.47 11.48
C TYR A 62 7.94 -0.20 12.61
N ILE A 63 9.27 -0.31 12.46
CA ILE A 63 10.15 -0.90 13.48
C ILE A 63 10.12 -0.07 14.77
N ALA A 64 10.23 1.26 14.66
CA ALA A 64 10.17 2.16 15.81
C ALA A 64 8.83 2.11 16.57
N CYS A 65 7.74 1.77 15.87
CA CYS A 65 6.41 1.58 16.46
C CYS A 65 6.17 0.17 17.02
N GLY A 66 7.18 -0.69 17.03
CA GLY A 66 7.14 -1.99 17.72
C GLY A 66 6.91 -3.20 16.81
N LEU A 67 6.97 -3.05 15.47
CA LEU A 67 6.96 -4.20 14.58
C LEU A 67 8.37 -4.81 14.52
N ASP A 68 8.53 -5.95 15.19
CA ASP A 68 9.78 -6.69 15.24
C ASP A 68 10.04 -7.45 13.93
N PRO A 69 11.12 -7.12 13.18
CA PRO A 69 11.43 -7.81 11.93
C PRO A 69 11.88 -9.27 12.09
N GLU A 70 12.27 -9.68 13.30
CA GLU A 70 12.60 -11.09 13.61
C GLU A 70 11.32 -11.95 13.76
N LYS A 71 10.20 -11.33 14.12
CA LYS A 71 8.91 -12.00 14.31
C LYS A 71 7.95 -11.82 13.13
N ASN A 72 8.14 -10.78 12.33
CA ASN A 72 7.22 -10.40 11.26
C ASN A 72 7.94 -10.28 9.92
N THR A 73 7.26 -10.63 8.84
CA THR A 73 7.77 -10.37 7.50
C THR A 73 7.45 -8.92 7.11
N LEU A 74 8.49 -8.08 7.02
CA LEU A 74 8.40 -6.71 6.52
C LEU A 74 9.00 -6.64 5.12
N PHE A 75 8.29 -6.06 4.14
CA PHE A 75 8.78 -6.00 2.77
C PHE A 75 8.28 -4.78 2.00
N ILE A 76 8.95 -4.47 0.90
CA ILE A 76 8.54 -3.45 -0.07
C ILE A 76 7.76 -4.17 -1.18
N GLN A 77 6.56 -3.71 -1.49
CA GLN A 77 5.66 -4.38 -2.44
C GLN A 77 6.30 -4.59 -3.82
N SER A 78 7.00 -3.59 -4.35
CA SER A 78 7.66 -3.69 -5.65
C SER A 78 8.82 -4.71 -5.70
N HIS A 79 9.32 -5.16 -4.55
CA HIS A 79 10.35 -6.21 -4.49
C HIS A 79 9.78 -7.61 -4.66
N ILE A 80 8.45 -7.77 -4.72
CA ILE A 80 7.76 -9.05 -4.90
C ILE A 80 7.06 -9.06 -6.27
N PRO A 81 7.71 -9.53 -7.35
CA PRO A 81 7.13 -9.52 -8.69
C PRO A 81 5.80 -10.28 -8.80
N ALA A 82 5.59 -11.27 -7.92
CA ALA A 82 4.36 -12.06 -7.88
C ALA A 82 3.10 -11.20 -7.64
N HIS A 83 3.20 -10.07 -6.93
CA HIS A 83 2.08 -9.13 -6.74
C HIS A 83 1.59 -8.56 -8.09
N THR A 84 2.52 -8.13 -8.95
CA THR A 84 2.16 -7.59 -10.26
C THR A 84 1.70 -8.67 -11.24
N GLN A 85 2.27 -9.86 -11.15
CA GLN A 85 1.86 -11.01 -11.96
C GLN A 85 0.43 -11.44 -11.61
N LEU A 86 0.12 -11.58 -10.32
CA LEU A 86 -1.24 -11.90 -9.87
C LEU A 86 -2.21 -10.77 -10.21
N GLY A 87 -1.81 -9.52 -9.98
CA GLY A 87 -2.60 -8.35 -10.37
C GLY A 87 -2.96 -8.34 -11.85
N TRP A 88 -2.05 -8.73 -12.74
CA TRP A 88 -2.35 -8.89 -14.17
C TRP A 88 -3.41 -9.96 -14.42
N VAL A 89 -3.26 -11.14 -13.80
CA VAL A 89 -4.26 -12.22 -13.94
C VAL A 89 -5.63 -11.76 -13.47
N LEU A 90 -5.70 -11.13 -12.29
CA LEU A 90 -6.96 -10.64 -11.73
C LEU A 90 -7.60 -9.55 -12.61
N ASN A 91 -6.80 -8.66 -13.20
CA ASN A 91 -7.29 -7.66 -14.15
C ASN A 91 -7.96 -8.28 -15.39
N CYS A 92 -7.50 -9.45 -15.84
CA CYS A 92 -8.11 -10.16 -16.98
C CYS A 92 -9.52 -10.69 -16.65
N TYR A 93 -9.85 -10.86 -15.37
CA TYR A 93 -11.16 -11.36 -14.91
C TYR A 93 -12.03 -10.27 -14.27
N THR A 94 -11.47 -9.09 -14.02
CA THR A 94 -12.21 -7.98 -13.40
C THR A 94 -12.96 -7.16 -14.45
N MET A 95 -14.24 -6.93 -14.24
CA MET A 95 -15.08 -6.23 -15.20
C MET A 95 -14.92 -4.70 -15.07
N PHE A 96 -14.73 -4.03 -16.20
CA PHE A 96 -14.63 -2.56 -16.28
C PHE A 96 -15.78 -1.84 -15.55
N GLY A 97 -17.02 -2.33 -15.73
CA GLY A 97 -18.19 -1.76 -15.09
C GLY A 97 -18.19 -1.89 -13.56
N GLU A 98 -17.49 -2.86 -13.01
CA GLU A 98 -17.32 -3.03 -11.55
C GLU A 98 -16.31 -2.03 -11.03
N LEU A 99 -15.12 -1.96 -11.64
CA LEU A 99 -14.08 -1.00 -11.27
C LEU A 99 -14.56 0.45 -11.34
N SER A 100 -15.33 0.82 -12.36
CA SER A 100 -15.85 2.18 -12.53
C SER A 100 -16.85 2.59 -11.43
N ARG A 101 -17.45 1.64 -10.73
CA ARG A 101 -18.37 1.89 -9.62
C ARG A 101 -17.69 1.94 -8.25
N MET A 102 -16.44 1.49 -8.14
CA MET A 102 -15.73 1.45 -6.85
C MET A 102 -15.52 2.84 -6.26
N THR A 103 -15.75 2.96 -4.96
CA THR A 103 -15.59 4.22 -4.22
C THR A 103 -14.15 4.70 -4.24
N GLN A 104 -13.18 3.80 -4.12
CA GLN A 104 -11.75 4.10 -4.15
C GLN A 104 -11.34 4.82 -5.46
N PHE A 105 -11.80 4.33 -6.60
CA PHE A 105 -11.57 4.97 -7.89
C PHE A 105 -12.22 6.35 -7.96
N LYS A 106 -13.49 6.46 -7.56
CA LYS A 106 -14.24 7.72 -7.58
C LYS A 106 -13.60 8.79 -6.70
N ASP A 107 -13.18 8.43 -5.49
CA ASP A 107 -12.59 9.36 -4.54
C ASP A 107 -11.21 9.87 -5.02
N LYS A 108 -10.35 8.96 -5.51
CA LYS A 108 -9.05 9.34 -6.07
C LYS A 108 -9.18 10.14 -7.36
N SER A 109 -10.12 9.78 -8.24
CA SER A 109 -10.37 10.52 -9.48
C SER A 109 -10.83 11.95 -9.24
N ARG A 110 -11.63 12.19 -8.20
CA ARG A 110 -12.03 13.55 -7.80
C ARG A 110 -10.86 14.38 -7.29
N LYS A 111 -9.96 13.75 -6.51
CA LYS A 111 -8.79 14.44 -5.93
C LYS A 111 -7.70 14.72 -6.97
N HIS A 112 -7.63 13.93 -8.03
CA HIS A 112 -6.59 13.97 -9.07
C HIS A 112 -7.21 14.03 -10.47
N ALA A 113 -8.17 14.93 -10.69
CA ALA A 113 -8.94 15.04 -11.93
C ALA A 113 -8.06 15.20 -13.19
N ASP A 114 -6.90 15.85 -13.05
CA ASP A 114 -5.96 16.09 -14.16
C ASP A 114 -5.04 14.90 -14.45
N ASN A 115 -5.11 13.82 -13.66
CA ASN A 115 -4.22 12.66 -13.80
C ASN A 115 -4.94 11.34 -13.52
N ILE A 116 -6.04 11.11 -14.21
CA ILE A 116 -6.75 9.82 -14.16
C ILE A 116 -6.08 8.87 -15.14
N ASN A 117 -5.26 7.98 -14.63
CA ASN A 117 -4.51 6.99 -15.42
C ASN A 117 -5.03 5.56 -15.19
N CYS A 118 -4.61 4.62 -16.05
CA CYS A 118 -5.02 3.21 -15.94
C CYS A 118 -4.65 2.57 -14.61
N GLY A 119 -3.48 2.91 -14.03
CA GLY A 119 -3.07 2.44 -12.72
C GLY A 119 -4.01 2.90 -11.62
N LEU A 120 -4.48 4.16 -11.67
CA LEU A 120 -5.48 4.67 -10.73
C LEU A 120 -6.83 3.95 -10.85
N PHE A 121 -7.18 3.51 -12.05
CA PHE A 121 -8.41 2.75 -12.31
C PHE A 121 -8.30 1.31 -11.81
N ALA A 122 -7.16 0.65 -12.04
CA ALA A 122 -6.99 -0.78 -11.82
C ALA A 122 -6.39 -1.15 -10.44
N TYR A 123 -5.84 -0.19 -9.67
CA TYR A 123 -5.14 -0.53 -8.42
C TYR A 123 -6.01 -1.23 -7.35
N PRO A 124 -7.35 -1.16 -7.36
CA PRO A 124 -8.17 -1.91 -6.39
C PRO A 124 -8.20 -3.42 -6.64
N VAL A 125 -7.77 -3.86 -7.83
CA VAL A 125 -7.62 -5.27 -8.19
C VAL A 125 -6.44 -5.89 -7.48
#